data_e745e7a3586f02b12b93198a01af89ce
#
_entry.id   e745e7a3586f02b12b93198a01af89ce
#
_cell.length_a   1.000
_cell.length_b   1.000
_cell.length_c   1.000
_cell.angle_alpha   90.00
_cell.angle_beta   90.00
_cell.angle_gamma   90.00
#
_symmetry.space_group_name_H-M   'P 1'
#
loop_
_entity.id
_entity.type
_entity.pdbx_description
1 polymer ?
#
loop_
_entity_poly.entity_id
_entity_poly.type
_entity_poly.pdbx_seq_one_letter_code
_entity_poly.pdbx_strand_id
1 'polypeptide(L)'
;MITLVIVIITILFSLYAFKRQELLYRFDLSPFHIVHKQQYYRIFTHAFLHADYVHLGINMLVLYSFGSYVEHMLGDLEAQGVIFSGPFFFVLLYLASIALASLTTISRYRNDEKYSALGASGAVSAVVFTYIFFAPLQKIYFYMVLPIPGILFGILYLIYSSYMGKRNKDNINHSAHFWGAVVGFIFPILL
;
A
#
# COMPACT_ATOMS: atom_id res chain seq x y z
N MET A 1 -0.58 13.85 13.10
CA MET A 1 -1.15 12.74 12.30
C MET A 1 -0.23 12.47 11.09
N ILE A 2 0.50 11.37 11.14
CA ILE A 2 1.42 10.93 10.07
C ILE A 2 0.65 10.54 8.82
N THR A 3 -0.49 9.86 8.99
CA THR A 3 -1.40 9.49 7.89
C THR A 3 -1.74 10.70 7.01
N LEU A 4 -2.15 11.82 7.62
CA LEU A 4 -2.49 13.03 6.88
C LEU A 4 -1.28 13.60 6.12
N VAL A 5 -0.10 13.57 6.71
CA VAL A 5 1.14 14.03 6.07
C VAL A 5 1.44 13.19 4.83
N ILE A 6 1.37 11.85 4.94
CA ILE A 6 1.59 10.94 3.79
C ILE A 6 0.55 11.20 2.70
N VAL A 7 -0.73 11.34 3.05
CA VAL A 7 -1.82 11.65 2.11
C VAL A 7 -1.54 12.94 1.36
N ILE A 8 -1.23 14.03 2.06
CA ILE A 8 -0.95 15.35 1.45
C ILE A 8 0.26 15.27 0.51
N ILE A 9 1.36 14.68 0.97
CA ILE A 9 2.57 14.51 0.15
C ILE A 9 2.25 13.73 -1.11
N THR A 10 1.53 12.60 -0.99
CA THR A 10 1.18 11.74 -2.12
C THR A 10 0.27 12.46 -3.12
N ILE A 11 -0.72 13.22 -2.65
CA ILE A 11 -1.59 14.03 -3.51
C ILE A 11 -0.75 15.07 -4.28
N LEU A 12 0.11 15.82 -3.59
CA LEU A 12 0.91 16.88 -4.23
C LEU A 12 1.85 16.32 -5.30
N PHE A 13 2.55 15.20 -5.00
CA PHE A 13 3.44 14.57 -5.98
C PHE A 13 2.68 14.00 -7.17
N SER A 14 1.55 13.30 -6.95
CA SER A 14 0.73 12.75 -8.03
C SER A 14 0.15 13.86 -8.93
N LEU A 15 -0.42 14.92 -8.35
CA LEU A 15 -0.97 16.04 -9.12
C LEU A 15 0.11 16.80 -9.92
N TYR A 16 1.31 16.91 -9.37
CA TYR A 16 2.44 17.49 -10.09
C TYR A 16 2.87 16.60 -11.26
N ALA A 17 2.95 15.27 -11.04
CA ALA A 17 3.33 14.29 -12.05
C ALA A 17 2.29 14.15 -13.17
N PHE A 18 0.99 14.33 -12.91
CA PHE A 18 -0.05 14.36 -13.97
C PHE A 18 0.17 15.44 -15.02
N LYS A 19 0.81 16.53 -14.64
CA LYS A 19 1.18 17.61 -15.57
C LYS A 19 2.52 17.35 -16.28
N ARG A 20 3.29 16.34 -15.86
CA ARG A 20 4.63 16.03 -16.35
C ARG A 20 4.83 14.52 -16.41
N GLN A 21 4.34 13.90 -17.47
CA GLN A 21 4.40 12.44 -17.64
C GLN A 21 5.81 11.84 -17.54
N GLU A 22 6.84 12.63 -17.88
CA GLU A 22 8.24 12.23 -17.69
C GLU A 22 8.58 11.81 -16.27
N LEU A 23 7.92 12.44 -15.25
CA LEU A 23 8.11 12.08 -13.85
C LEU A 23 7.49 10.73 -13.50
N LEU A 24 6.36 10.37 -14.14
CA LEU A 24 5.77 9.05 -13.96
C LEU A 24 6.75 7.98 -14.39
N TYR A 25 7.35 8.09 -15.58
CA TYR A 25 8.36 7.14 -16.07
C TYR A 25 9.67 7.15 -15.29
N ARG A 26 10.06 8.32 -14.74
CA ARG A 26 11.30 8.43 -13.96
C ARG A 26 11.21 7.77 -12.60
N PHE A 27 10.02 7.78 -11.98
CA PHE A 27 9.82 7.39 -10.59
C PHE A 27 8.88 6.19 -10.42
N ASP A 28 8.41 5.56 -11.51
CA ASP A 28 7.62 4.32 -11.47
C ASP A 28 8.40 3.13 -10.90
N LEU A 29 7.69 2.09 -10.50
CA LEU A 29 8.25 0.79 -10.18
C LEU A 29 8.59 0.07 -11.49
N SER A 30 9.80 0.28 -12.01
CA SER A 30 10.33 -0.48 -13.14
C SER A 30 11.33 -1.54 -12.65
N PRO A 31 10.94 -2.82 -12.58
CA PRO A 31 11.82 -3.92 -12.14
C PRO A 31 13.11 -4.01 -12.95
N PHE A 32 13.03 -3.79 -14.26
CA PHE A 32 14.20 -3.81 -15.13
C PHE A 32 15.22 -2.73 -14.72
N HIS A 33 14.79 -1.48 -14.53
CA HIS A 33 15.68 -0.39 -14.13
C HIS A 33 16.23 -0.57 -12.69
N ILE A 34 15.45 -1.17 -11.80
CA ILE A 34 15.91 -1.47 -10.43
C ILE A 34 17.05 -2.47 -10.48
N VAL A 35 16.90 -3.58 -11.23
CA VAL A 35 17.87 -4.69 -11.24
C VAL A 35 19.08 -4.38 -12.13
N HIS A 36 18.86 -3.91 -13.35
CA HIS A 36 19.94 -3.75 -14.35
C HIS A 36 20.59 -2.36 -14.33
N LYS A 37 19.89 -1.33 -13.82
CA LYS A 37 20.40 0.05 -13.74
C LYS A 37 20.59 0.54 -12.31
N GLN A 38 20.37 -0.33 -11.30
CA GLN A 38 20.54 -0.05 -9.87
C GLN A 38 19.73 1.17 -9.36
N GLN A 39 18.58 1.43 -9.99
CA GLN A 39 17.72 2.55 -9.64
C GLN A 39 16.80 2.19 -8.46
N TYR A 40 17.38 1.87 -7.29
CA TYR A 40 16.67 1.38 -6.10
C TYR A 40 15.67 2.38 -5.51
N TYR A 41 15.82 3.67 -5.77
CA TYR A 41 14.87 4.69 -5.32
C TYR A 41 13.43 4.42 -5.83
N ARG A 42 13.30 3.76 -6.99
CA ARG A 42 12.01 3.38 -7.60
C ARG A 42 11.17 2.46 -6.70
N ILE A 43 11.82 1.70 -5.80
CA ILE A 43 11.12 0.85 -4.82
C ILE A 43 10.21 1.69 -3.91
N PHE A 44 10.55 2.93 -3.65
CA PHE A 44 9.79 3.80 -2.77
C PHE A 44 9.02 4.89 -3.52
N THR A 45 9.61 5.46 -4.57
CA THR A 45 9.03 6.63 -5.23
C THR A 45 7.73 6.34 -5.95
N HIS A 46 7.55 5.12 -6.49
CA HIS A 46 6.34 4.72 -7.19
C HIS A 46 5.07 4.84 -6.32
N ALA A 47 5.22 4.69 -5.00
CA ALA A 47 4.10 4.74 -4.06
C ALA A 47 3.52 6.16 -3.86
N PHE A 48 4.25 7.19 -4.27
CA PHE A 48 3.79 8.58 -4.22
C PHE A 48 3.20 9.07 -5.55
N LEU A 49 3.13 8.19 -6.55
CA LEU A 49 2.62 8.47 -7.87
C LEU A 49 1.44 7.58 -8.21
N HIS A 50 0.50 8.09 -8.99
CA HIS A 50 -0.70 7.36 -9.40
C HIS A 50 -0.89 7.49 -10.91
N ALA A 51 -1.62 6.53 -11.51
CA ALA A 51 -1.86 6.52 -12.95
C ALA A 51 -2.90 7.58 -13.36
N ASP A 52 -3.89 7.81 -12.51
CA ASP A 52 -5.02 8.71 -12.76
C ASP A 52 -5.64 9.25 -11.46
N TYR A 53 -6.61 10.18 -11.60
CA TYR A 53 -7.28 10.82 -10.46
C TYR A 53 -8.15 9.86 -9.65
N VAL A 54 -8.77 8.85 -10.28
CA VAL A 54 -9.62 7.87 -9.60
C VAL A 54 -8.75 6.96 -8.74
N HIS A 55 -7.65 6.47 -9.31
CA HIS A 55 -6.68 5.67 -8.60
C HIS A 55 -6.09 6.42 -7.39
N LEU A 56 -5.69 7.68 -7.57
CA LEU A 56 -5.24 8.54 -6.48
C LEU A 56 -6.33 8.72 -5.41
N GLY A 57 -7.54 9.09 -5.82
CA GLY A 57 -8.64 9.37 -4.90
C GLY A 57 -9.00 8.18 -4.02
N ILE A 58 -9.14 6.99 -4.62
CA ILE A 58 -9.46 5.76 -3.88
C ILE A 58 -8.33 5.41 -2.90
N ASN A 59 -7.07 5.43 -3.33
CA ASN A 59 -5.95 5.14 -2.42
C ASN A 59 -5.89 6.10 -1.24
N MET A 60 -6.05 7.40 -1.48
CA MET A 60 -5.98 8.41 -0.42
C MET A 60 -7.16 8.35 0.54
N LEU A 61 -8.37 8.09 0.02
CA LEU A 61 -9.56 7.88 0.85
C LEU A 61 -9.38 6.67 1.77
N VAL A 62 -8.94 5.54 1.23
CA VAL A 62 -8.71 4.30 2.00
C VAL A 62 -7.57 4.50 3.00
N LEU A 63 -6.44 5.07 2.56
CA LEU A 63 -5.31 5.36 3.45
C LEU A 63 -5.72 6.28 4.61
N TYR A 64 -6.44 7.36 4.34
CA TYR A 64 -6.90 8.27 5.38
C TYR A 64 -7.83 7.59 6.37
N SER A 65 -8.82 6.84 5.88
CA SER A 65 -9.83 6.20 6.72
C SER A 65 -9.22 5.13 7.63
N PHE A 66 -8.45 4.21 7.09
CA PHE A 66 -7.88 3.09 7.85
C PHE A 66 -6.56 3.49 8.55
N GLY A 67 -5.76 4.33 7.91
CA GLY A 67 -4.49 4.80 8.47
C GLY A 67 -4.68 5.63 9.73
N SER A 68 -5.70 6.50 9.77
CA SER A 68 -6.02 7.28 10.98
C SER A 68 -6.38 6.37 12.16
N TYR A 69 -7.10 5.27 11.91
CA TYR A 69 -7.42 4.29 12.93
C TYR A 69 -6.18 3.52 13.41
N VAL A 70 -5.36 3.04 12.47
CA VAL A 70 -4.12 2.32 12.80
C VAL A 70 -3.15 3.22 13.57
N GLU A 71 -3.03 4.49 13.17
CA GLU A 71 -2.21 5.48 13.88
C GLU A 71 -2.67 5.69 15.33
N HIS A 72 -4.00 5.70 15.55
CA HIS A 72 -4.58 5.76 16.89
C HIS A 72 -4.25 4.50 17.71
N MET A 73 -4.45 3.33 17.14
CA MET A 73 -4.12 2.06 17.81
C MET A 73 -2.65 1.93 18.18
N LEU A 74 -1.75 2.36 17.31
CA LEU A 74 -0.32 2.40 17.63
C LEU A 74 0.00 3.44 18.72
N GLY A 75 -0.72 4.55 18.77
CA GLY A 75 -0.63 5.52 19.86
C GLY A 75 -1.10 4.95 21.22
N ASP A 76 -2.14 4.13 21.20
CA ASP A 76 -2.60 3.44 22.42
C ASP A 76 -1.57 2.42 22.91
N LEU A 77 -0.93 1.67 22.00
CA LEU A 77 0.16 0.75 22.36
C LEU A 77 1.39 1.49 22.92
N GLU A 78 1.71 2.66 22.39
CA GLU A 78 2.75 3.55 22.96
C GLU A 78 2.38 4.01 24.37
N ALA A 79 1.15 4.46 24.58
CA ALA A 79 0.68 4.91 25.89
C ALA A 79 0.67 3.79 26.95
N GLN A 80 0.49 2.53 26.52
CA GLN A 80 0.57 1.32 27.36
C GLN A 80 2.01 0.83 27.59
N GLY A 81 3.03 1.43 26.93
CA GLY A 81 4.43 1.04 27.03
C GLY A 81 4.76 -0.25 26.28
N VAL A 82 3.89 -0.72 25.37
CA VAL A 82 4.13 -1.92 24.53
C VAL A 82 5.15 -1.60 23.44
N ILE A 83 5.05 -0.40 22.85
CA ILE A 83 6.00 0.09 21.84
C ILE A 83 6.55 1.46 22.28
N PHE A 84 7.72 1.83 21.77
CA PHE A 84 8.38 3.09 22.17
C PHE A 84 7.87 4.34 21.41
N SER A 85 7.24 4.19 20.23
CA SER A 85 6.70 5.29 19.43
C SER A 85 5.71 4.82 18.38
N GLY A 86 4.43 5.18 18.53
CA GLY A 86 3.38 4.90 17.54
C GLY A 86 3.67 5.51 16.16
N PRO A 87 4.06 6.81 16.07
CA PRO A 87 4.46 7.43 14.82
C PRO A 87 5.60 6.71 14.08
N PHE A 88 6.63 6.26 14.80
CA PHE A 88 7.73 5.50 14.21
C PHE A 88 7.23 4.19 13.60
N PHE A 89 6.44 3.41 14.34
CA PHE A 89 5.93 2.13 13.86
C PHE A 89 4.94 2.28 12.71
N PHE A 90 4.17 3.37 12.65
CA PHE A 90 3.32 3.66 11.49
C PHE A 90 4.15 3.93 10.23
N VAL A 91 5.20 4.75 10.32
CA VAL A 91 6.11 5.02 9.20
C VAL A 91 6.83 3.74 8.79
N LEU A 92 7.29 2.95 9.76
CA LEU A 92 7.94 1.66 9.50
C LEU A 92 7.00 0.69 8.77
N LEU A 93 5.76 0.52 9.24
CA LEU A 93 4.74 -0.27 8.56
C LEU A 93 4.57 0.18 7.11
N TYR A 94 4.39 1.48 6.89
CA TYR A 94 4.13 2.03 5.56
C TYR A 94 5.30 1.80 4.60
N LEU A 95 6.52 2.17 5.00
CA LEU A 95 7.72 2.03 4.17
C LEU A 95 8.12 0.56 3.95
N ALA A 96 8.08 -0.27 5.01
CA ALA A 96 8.35 -1.69 4.88
C ALA A 96 7.36 -2.36 3.93
N SER A 97 6.07 -1.98 4.01
CA SER A 97 5.04 -2.52 3.12
C SER A 97 5.27 -2.13 1.66
N ILE A 98 5.68 -0.89 1.36
CA ILE A 98 6.05 -0.48 0.00
C ILE A 98 7.15 -1.40 -0.53
N ALA A 99 8.22 -1.59 0.23
CA ALA A 99 9.36 -2.39 -0.20
C ALA A 99 9.01 -3.88 -0.34
N LEU A 100 8.45 -4.50 0.70
CA LEU A 100 8.17 -5.93 0.73
C LEU A 100 7.08 -6.35 -0.26
N ALA A 101 6.02 -5.54 -0.42
CA ALA A 101 4.97 -5.81 -1.41
C ALA A 101 5.50 -5.75 -2.86
N SER A 102 6.56 -4.99 -3.10
CA SER A 102 7.17 -4.86 -4.44
C SER A 102 8.11 -6.01 -4.81
N LEU A 103 8.64 -6.77 -3.85
CA LEU A 103 9.67 -7.79 -4.09
C LEU A 103 9.26 -8.85 -5.11
N THR A 104 8.03 -9.35 -5.01
CA THR A 104 7.53 -10.38 -5.94
C THR A 104 7.36 -9.84 -7.35
N THR A 105 6.92 -8.59 -7.49
CA THR A 105 6.82 -7.88 -8.76
C THR A 105 8.21 -7.67 -9.37
N ILE A 106 9.17 -7.20 -8.57
CA ILE A 106 10.55 -6.99 -9.00
C ILE A 106 11.16 -8.31 -9.49
N SER A 107 11.01 -9.39 -8.72
CA SER A 107 11.52 -10.70 -9.10
C SER A 107 10.90 -11.23 -10.40
N ARG A 108 9.56 -11.09 -10.54
CA ARG A 108 8.81 -11.63 -11.67
C ARG A 108 9.10 -10.91 -12.97
N TYR A 109 9.22 -9.57 -12.95
CA TYR A 109 9.35 -8.73 -14.14
C TYR A 109 10.73 -8.12 -14.33
N ARG A 110 11.77 -8.64 -13.65
CA ARG A 110 13.14 -8.10 -13.67
C ARG A 110 13.75 -7.97 -15.07
N ASN A 111 13.31 -8.80 -16.04
CA ASN A 111 13.83 -8.80 -17.41
C ASN A 111 12.84 -8.18 -18.42
N ASP A 112 11.73 -7.63 -17.95
CA ASP A 112 10.72 -6.97 -18.80
C ASP A 112 10.91 -5.45 -18.76
N GLU A 113 11.47 -4.89 -19.84
CA GLU A 113 11.71 -3.45 -19.97
C GLU A 113 10.43 -2.63 -20.07
N LYS A 114 9.31 -3.27 -20.45
CA LYS A 114 8.02 -2.58 -20.67
C LYS A 114 7.16 -2.55 -19.42
N TYR A 115 7.46 -3.41 -18.45
CA TYR A 115 6.66 -3.46 -17.24
C TYR A 115 6.96 -2.27 -16.32
N SER A 116 5.90 -1.58 -15.94
CA SER A 116 5.94 -0.57 -14.87
C SER A 116 4.66 -0.57 -14.03
N ALA A 117 4.76 -0.10 -12.80
CA ALA A 117 3.62 0.06 -11.91
C ALA A 117 3.73 1.36 -11.10
N LEU A 118 2.57 1.91 -10.73
CA LEU A 118 2.43 3.13 -9.93
C LEU A 118 1.39 2.89 -8.82
N GLY A 119 1.54 3.58 -7.72
CA GLY A 119 0.53 3.66 -6.67
C GLY A 119 0.95 3.13 -5.31
N ALA A 120 0.32 3.67 -4.28
CA ALA A 120 0.51 3.30 -2.88
C ALA A 120 -0.19 1.99 -2.50
N SER A 121 -0.91 1.35 -3.42
CA SER A 121 -1.94 0.34 -3.12
C SER A 121 -1.43 -0.88 -2.34
N GLY A 122 -0.16 -1.27 -2.50
CA GLY A 122 0.47 -2.31 -1.67
C GLY A 122 0.56 -1.90 -0.20
N ALA A 123 1.02 -0.68 0.09
CA ALA A 123 1.08 -0.15 1.45
C ALA A 123 -0.31 0.17 2.00
N VAL A 124 -1.24 0.65 1.17
CA VAL A 124 -2.64 0.86 1.56
C VAL A 124 -3.29 -0.47 1.97
N SER A 125 -3.04 -1.55 1.20
CA SER A 125 -3.50 -2.90 1.58
C SER A 125 -2.93 -3.34 2.92
N ALA A 126 -1.65 -3.04 3.20
CA ALA A 126 -1.05 -3.35 4.49
C ALA A 126 -1.74 -2.60 5.64
N VAL A 127 -2.00 -1.31 5.48
CA VAL A 127 -2.72 -0.50 6.48
C VAL A 127 -4.12 -1.06 6.74
N VAL A 128 -4.86 -1.44 5.69
CA VAL A 128 -6.19 -2.06 5.83
C VAL A 128 -6.09 -3.39 6.60
N PHE A 129 -5.09 -4.21 6.32
CA PHE A 129 -4.94 -5.49 7.00
C PHE A 129 -4.41 -5.36 8.43
N THR A 130 -3.62 -4.35 8.74
CA THR A 130 -3.30 -3.97 10.12
C THR A 130 -4.56 -3.52 10.88
N TYR A 131 -5.45 -2.75 10.23
CA TYR A 131 -6.76 -2.42 10.81
C TYR A 131 -7.59 -3.68 11.08
N ILE A 132 -7.67 -4.62 10.12
CA ILE A 132 -8.41 -5.88 10.29
C ILE A 132 -7.85 -6.71 11.44
N PHE A 133 -6.53 -6.71 11.63
CA PHE A 133 -5.90 -7.40 12.76
C PHE A 133 -6.39 -6.86 14.11
N PHE A 134 -6.43 -5.54 14.28
CA PHE A 134 -6.90 -4.91 15.53
C PHE A 134 -8.42 -4.95 15.70
N ALA A 135 -9.18 -4.94 14.60
CA ALA A 135 -10.63 -4.83 14.62
C ALA A 135 -11.32 -5.81 13.65
N PRO A 136 -11.12 -7.14 13.82
CA PRO A 136 -11.54 -8.14 12.83
C PRO A 136 -13.05 -8.24 12.61
N LEU A 137 -13.86 -7.89 13.59
CA LEU A 137 -15.33 -7.95 13.51
C LEU A 137 -15.96 -6.61 13.16
N GLN A 138 -15.19 -5.52 13.17
CA GLN A 138 -15.70 -4.22 12.72
C GLN A 138 -16.09 -4.27 11.24
N LYS A 139 -17.18 -3.57 10.89
CA LYS A 139 -17.70 -3.57 9.52
C LYS A 139 -16.89 -2.64 8.63
N ILE A 140 -16.41 -3.18 7.53
CA ILE A 140 -15.85 -2.43 6.41
C ILE A 140 -16.98 -2.21 5.40
N TYR A 141 -17.24 -0.97 5.03
CA TYR A 141 -18.27 -0.64 4.06
C TYR A 141 -17.71 -0.70 2.64
N PHE A 142 -17.89 -1.87 2.00
CA PHE A 142 -17.47 -2.07 0.62
C PHE A 142 -18.28 -1.19 -0.33
N TYR A 143 -17.60 -0.41 -1.18
CA TYR A 143 -18.20 0.66 -1.98
C TYR A 143 -19.09 1.62 -1.15
N MET A 144 -18.76 1.84 0.12
CA MET A 144 -19.49 2.71 1.06
C MET A 144 -20.95 2.28 1.33
N VAL A 145 -21.38 1.12 0.86
CA VAL A 145 -22.76 0.62 0.92
C VAL A 145 -22.87 -0.71 1.68
N LEU A 146 -22.07 -1.71 1.29
CA LEU A 146 -22.20 -3.07 1.82
C LEU A 146 -21.34 -3.28 3.08
N PRO A 147 -21.93 -3.42 4.27
CA PRO A 147 -21.19 -3.67 5.50
C PRO A 147 -20.72 -5.13 5.58
N ILE A 148 -19.43 -5.36 5.52
CA ILE A 148 -18.78 -6.68 5.60
C ILE A 148 -17.87 -6.70 6.83
N PRO A 149 -17.94 -7.73 7.71
CA PRO A 149 -16.97 -7.90 8.79
C PRO A 149 -15.53 -7.92 8.25
N GLY A 150 -14.60 -7.22 8.92
CA GLY A 150 -13.23 -7.06 8.45
C GLY A 150 -12.54 -8.37 8.12
N ILE A 151 -12.70 -9.39 8.98
CA ILE A 151 -12.09 -10.72 8.74
C ILE A 151 -12.62 -11.37 7.45
N LEU A 152 -13.93 -11.26 7.18
CA LEU A 152 -14.53 -11.82 5.97
C LEU A 152 -14.05 -11.03 4.74
N PHE A 153 -14.03 -9.69 4.83
CA PHE A 153 -13.46 -8.84 3.78
C PHE A 153 -12.01 -9.23 3.48
N GLY A 154 -11.18 -9.42 4.50
CA GLY A 154 -9.78 -9.80 4.36
C GLY A 154 -9.59 -11.14 3.64
N ILE A 155 -10.36 -12.16 4.02
CA ILE A 155 -10.32 -13.48 3.36
C ILE A 155 -10.68 -13.36 1.88
N LEU A 156 -11.80 -12.70 1.57
CA LEU A 156 -12.27 -12.50 0.18
C LEU A 156 -11.25 -11.68 -0.64
N TYR A 157 -10.66 -10.66 -0.04
CA TYR A 157 -9.63 -9.83 -0.68
C TYR A 157 -8.37 -10.64 -1.03
N LEU A 158 -7.87 -11.48 -0.12
CA LEU A 158 -6.71 -12.34 -0.38
C LEU A 158 -6.97 -13.35 -1.47
N ILE A 159 -8.15 -14.00 -1.45
CA ILE A 159 -8.56 -14.94 -2.52
C ILE A 159 -8.62 -14.22 -3.86
N TYR A 160 -9.28 -13.06 -3.93
CA TYR A 160 -9.39 -12.26 -5.15
C TYR A 160 -8.03 -11.81 -5.67
N SER A 161 -7.18 -11.23 -4.81
CA SER A 161 -5.86 -10.74 -5.19
C SER A 161 -4.94 -11.86 -5.65
N SER A 162 -4.99 -13.04 -5.00
CA SER A 162 -4.23 -14.22 -5.43
C SER A 162 -4.69 -14.74 -6.80
N TYR A 163 -6.01 -14.81 -7.01
CA TYR A 163 -6.58 -15.28 -8.27
C TYR A 163 -6.26 -14.33 -9.43
N MET A 164 -6.48 -13.03 -9.25
CA MET A 164 -6.21 -12.02 -10.28
C MET A 164 -4.73 -11.84 -10.57
N GLY A 165 -3.87 -11.93 -9.55
CA GLY A 165 -2.41 -11.87 -9.73
C GLY A 165 -1.84 -13.02 -10.57
N LYS A 166 -2.52 -14.19 -10.60
CA LYS A 166 -2.18 -15.30 -11.50
C LYS A 166 -2.68 -15.06 -12.93
N ARG A 167 -3.85 -14.46 -13.09
CA ARG A 167 -4.47 -14.22 -14.41
C ARG A 167 -3.82 -13.09 -15.20
N ASN A 168 -3.32 -12.06 -14.53
CA ASN A 168 -2.65 -10.90 -15.13
C ASN A 168 -3.43 -10.29 -16.32
N LYS A 169 -4.75 -10.08 -16.13
CA LYS A 169 -5.67 -9.67 -17.22
C LYS A 169 -5.98 -8.17 -17.21
N ASP A 170 -5.58 -7.46 -16.18
CA ASP A 170 -5.76 -6.02 -16.00
C ASP A 170 -4.44 -5.35 -15.64
N ASN A 171 -4.45 -4.01 -15.60
CA ASN A 171 -3.27 -3.21 -15.27
C ASN A 171 -3.05 -3.04 -13.75
N ILE A 172 -3.63 -3.92 -12.92
CA ILE A 172 -3.53 -3.84 -11.46
C ILE A 172 -2.46 -4.81 -10.97
N ASN A 173 -1.55 -4.32 -10.13
CA ASN A 173 -0.53 -5.16 -9.49
C ASN A 173 -1.11 -5.92 -8.29
N HIS A 174 -1.95 -6.93 -8.57
CA HIS A 174 -2.58 -7.76 -7.55
C HIS A 174 -1.59 -8.51 -6.67
N SER A 175 -0.38 -8.79 -7.17
CA SER A 175 0.68 -9.39 -6.35
C SER A 175 1.13 -8.45 -5.24
N ALA A 176 1.32 -7.17 -5.54
CA ALA A 176 1.65 -6.18 -4.51
C ALA A 176 0.50 -6.00 -3.49
N HIS A 177 -0.75 -6.07 -3.93
CA HIS A 177 -1.91 -6.03 -3.03
C HIS A 177 -1.92 -7.22 -2.06
N PHE A 178 -1.71 -8.43 -2.58
CA PHE A 178 -1.66 -9.64 -1.76
C PHE A 178 -0.53 -9.58 -0.73
N TRP A 179 0.69 -9.28 -1.15
CA TRP A 179 1.83 -9.24 -0.25
C TRP A 179 1.78 -8.06 0.71
N GLY A 180 1.25 -6.93 0.29
CA GLY A 180 0.96 -5.81 1.19
C GLY A 180 0.00 -6.22 2.31
N ALA A 181 -1.10 -6.90 1.96
CA ALA A 181 -2.06 -7.44 2.93
C ALA A 181 -1.40 -8.41 3.93
N VAL A 182 -0.56 -9.33 3.44
CA VAL A 182 0.18 -10.27 4.30
C VAL A 182 1.13 -9.52 5.25
N VAL A 183 1.91 -8.56 4.76
CA VAL A 183 2.80 -7.76 5.59
C VAL A 183 2.02 -7.00 6.66
N GLY A 184 0.91 -6.36 6.29
CA GLY A 184 0.09 -5.59 7.22
C GLY A 184 -0.57 -6.44 8.31
N PHE A 185 -0.94 -7.68 7.99
CA PHE A 185 -1.50 -8.60 8.99
C PHE A 185 -0.44 -9.15 9.95
N ILE A 186 0.78 -9.40 9.45
CA ILE A 186 1.89 -9.92 10.28
C ILE A 186 2.52 -8.83 11.14
N PHE A 187 2.57 -7.59 10.66
CA PHE A 187 3.29 -6.51 11.32
C PHE A 187 2.92 -6.31 12.80
N PRO A 188 1.63 -6.29 13.20
CA PRO A 188 1.28 -6.15 14.63
C PRO A 188 1.74 -7.30 15.52
N ILE A 189 1.98 -8.49 14.96
CA ILE A 189 2.46 -9.66 15.72
C ILE A 189 3.93 -9.47 16.14
N LEU A 190 4.65 -8.60 15.44
CA LEU A 190 6.07 -8.33 15.67
C LEU A 190 6.32 -7.14 16.63
N LEU A 191 5.25 -6.46 17.07
CA LEU A 191 5.30 -5.37 18.05
C LEU A 191 5.35 -5.88 19.48
#